data_700c80b8a506164796fcbcfc629f7c95
#
_entry.id   700c80b8a506164796fcbcfc629f7c95
#
_cell.length_a   1.000
_cell.length_b   1.000
_cell.length_c   1.000
_cell.angle_alpha   90.00
_cell.angle_beta   90.00
_cell.angle_gamma   90.00
#
_symmetry.space_group_name_H-M   'P 1'
#
loop_
_entity.id
_entity.type
_entity.pdbx_description
1 polymer ?
#
loop_
_entity_poly.entity_id
_entity_poly.type
_entity_poly.pdbx_seq_one_letter_code
_entity_poly.pdbx_strand_id
1 'polypeptide(L)'
;MCGIYGITDHDSNFIQQYVTTCKHRGPDGTKVWWNPEYKMTLGHNLLSIMANPQLSTQPWKTPKGNTLVYNGEIFNYYELKEKYRSQFAGITGCDTELLAWGLDEFGLDFIDEIDSMHGFAYYKHKEEQLILSRDHAGIKPLYYAEIDKGLVFGSEVKGMLDKVPGARKLDKLASSFQSRTGCNPLRNTLFSGIKQLLPGETLVYSLKDKKFID
;
A
#
# COMPACT_ATOMS: atom_id res chain seq x y z
N MET A 1 10.73 -8.75 2.11
CA MET A 1 9.72 -7.91 1.40
C MET A 1 9.21 -6.89 2.38
N CYS A 2 9.13 -5.62 1.98
CA CYS A 2 8.55 -4.58 2.83
C CYS A 2 7.13 -4.90 3.26
N GLY A 3 6.65 -4.25 4.30
CA GLY A 3 5.25 -4.28 4.73
C GLY A 3 4.66 -2.88 4.70
N ILE A 4 3.47 -2.73 4.12
CA ILE A 4 2.72 -1.48 4.13
C ILE A 4 1.38 -1.67 4.82
N TYR A 5 0.94 -0.65 5.56
CA TYR A 5 -0.26 -0.70 6.39
C TYR A 5 -0.90 0.68 6.48
N GLY A 6 -2.21 0.73 6.62
CA GLY A 6 -2.88 2.00 6.85
C GLY A 6 -4.34 1.86 7.27
N ILE A 7 -4.84 2.95 7.83
CA ILE A 7 -6.23 3.11 8.22
C ILE A 7 -6.66 4.56 7.99
N THR A 8 -7.85 4.74 7.43
CA THR A 8 -8.45 6.07 7.23
C THR A 8 -9.13 6.57 8.53
N ASP A 9 -8.38 6.55 9.61
CA ASP A 9 -8.77 7.04 10.94
C ASP A 9 -7.50 7.40 11.75
N HIS A 10 -7.67 8.12 12.85
CA HIS A 10 -6.62 8.36 13.84
C HIS A 10 -6.48 7.17 14.79
N ASP A 11 -5.83 6.10 14.34
CA ASP A 11 -5.56 4.96 15.19
C ASP A 11 -4.08 4.53 15.07
N SER A 12 -3.22 5.39 15.60
CA SER A 12 -1.78 5.13 15.62
C SER A 12 -1.44 3.89 16.45
N ASN A 13 -2.19 3.60 17.51
CA ASN A 13 -1.99 2.41 18.33
C ASN A 13 -2.27 1.13 17.54
N PHE A 14 -3.35 1.11 16.76
CA PHE A 14 -3.66 -0.02 15.88
C PHE A 14 -2.55 -0.23 14.85
N ILE A 15 -2.12 0.83 14.14
CA ILE A 15 -1.06 0.71 13.15
C ILE A 15 0.27 0.32 13.80
N GLN A 16 0.58 0.82 15.01
CA GLN A 16 1.78 0.38 15.75
C GLN A 16 1.74 -1.13 16.08
N GLN A 17 0.59 -1.67 16.46
CA GLN A 17 0.41 -3.11 16.64
C GLN A 17 0.54 -3.87 15.33
N TYR A 18 -0.02 -3.33 14.24
CA TYR A 18 0.02 -3.96 12.91
C TYR A 18 1.47 -4.09 12.42
N VAL A 19 2.26 -2.99 12.44
CA VAL A 19 3.68 -3.05 12.02
C VAL A 19 4.49 -4.00 12.91
N THR A 20 4.19 -4.06 14.21
CA THR A 20 4.84 -4.98 15.15
C THR A 20 4.52 -6.44 14.82
N THR A 21 3.25 -6.76 14.58
CA THR A 21 2.77 -8.10 14.21
C THR A 21 3.40 -8.59 12.89
N CYS A 22 3.70 -7.66 11.99
CA CYS A 22 4.25 -7.95 10.67
C CYS A 22 5.74 -7.59 10.50
N LYS A 23 6.49 -7.44 11.60
CA LYS A 23 7.91 -7.04 11.59
C LYS A 23 8.82 -7.97 10.78
N HIS A 24 8.45 -9.26 10.64
CA HIS A 24 9.18 -10.23 9.81
C HIS A 24 9.26 -9.83 8.33
N ARG A 25 8.37 -8.95 7.84
CA ARG A 25 8.39 -8.47 6.46
C ARG A 25 9.53 -7.49 6.17
N GLY A 26 9.92 -6.71 7.17
CA GLY A 26 10.97 -5.70 7.01
C GLY A 26 11.68 -5.45 8.35
N PRO A 27 12.76 -6.19 8.63
CA PRO A 27 13.47 -6.07 9.91
C PRO A 27 14.35 -4.82 10.01
N ASP A 28 14.66 -4.14 8.87
CA ASP A 28 15.65 -3.08 8.79
C ASP A 28 15.14 -1.72 9.31
N GLY A 29 13.82 -1.57 9.43
CA GLY A 29 13.22 -0.35 9.97
C GLY A 29 11.71 -0.46 10.09
N THR A 30 11.17 0.29 11.04
CA THR A 30 9.71 0.41 11.23
C THR A 30 9.37 1.87 11.49
N LYS A 31 8.37 2.38 10.79
CA LYS A 31 7.89 3.74 10.98
C LYS A 31 6.37 3.80 10.90
N VAL A 32 5.79 4.58 11.78
CA VAL A 32 4.37 4.96 11.75
C VAL A 32 4.30 6.47 11.54
N TRP A 33 3.43 6.87 10.65
CA TRP A 33 3.13 8.26 10.37
C TRP A 33 1.62 8.47 10.48
N TRP A 34 1.23 9.58 11.03
CA TRP A 34 -0.16 9.99 11.13
C TRP A 34 -0.30 11.49 10.92
N ASN A 35 -1.44 11.90 10.40
CA ASN A 35 -1.78 13.30 10.25
C ASN A 35 -3.15 13.56 10.90
N PRO A 36 -3.22 14.41 11.94
CA PRO A 36 -4.46 14.70 12.65
C PRO A 36 -5.51 15.41 11.77
N GLU A 37 -5.06 16.21 10.82
CA GLU A 37 -5.93 16.99 9.95
C GLU A 37 -6.70 16.10 8.96
N TYR A 38 -6.06 15.06 8.44
CA TYR A 38 -6.58 14.25 7.33
C TYR A 38 -7.06 12.85 7.72
N LYS A 39 -7.14 12.56 9.01
CA LYS A 39 -7.64 11.25 9.51
C LYS A 39 -7.01 10.06 8.78
N MET A 40 -5.69 10.05 8.65
CA MET A 40 -4.94 8.98 8.00
C MET A 40 -3.78 8.55 8.89
N THR A 41 -3.65 7.25 9.10
CA THR A 41 -2.49 6.65 9.76
C THR A 41 -1.88 5.62 8.83
N LEU A 42 -0.57 5.72 8.60
CA LEU A 42 0.20 4.83 7.72
C LEU A 42 1.34 4.20 8.50
N GLY A 43 1.67 2.95 8.17
CA GLY A 43 2.77 2.21 8.74
C GLY A 43 3.61 1.51 7.67
N HIS A 44 4.90 1.37 7.94
CA HIS A 44 5.83 0.70 7.04
C HIS A 44 6.84 -0.14 7.81
N ASN A 45 7.12 -1.33 7.31
CA ASN A 45 8.26 -2.16 7.69
C ASN A 45 9.23 -2.25 6.51
N LEU A 46 10.45 -1.79 6.71
CA LEU A 46 11.47 -1.70 5.66
C LEU A 46 12.31 -2.97 5.60
N LEU A 47 12.39 -3.56 4.40
CA LEU A 47 13.50 -4.42 3.96
C LEU A 47 14.29 -3.63 2.89
N SER A 48 15.47 -3.17 3.25
CA SER A 48 16.30 -2.35 2.38
C SER A 48 17.03 -3.19 1.36
N ILE A 49 16.76 -2.98 0.08
CA ILE A 49 17.38 -3.71 -1.04
C ILE A 49 18.20 -2.78 -1.92
N MET A 50 17.62 -1.65 -2.37
CA MET A 50 18.22 -0.78 -3.39
C MET A 50 19.04 0.37 -2.83
N ALA A 51 18.71 0.91 -1.66
CA ALA A 51 19.35 2.12 -1.14
C ALA A 51 19.68 2.01 0.35
N ASN A 52 20.46 2.97 0.88
CA ASN A 52 20.72 3.06 2.29
C ASN A 52 19.39 3.11 3.07
N PRO A 53 19.21 2.31 4.14
CA PRO A 53 17.98 2.29 4.94
C PRO A 53 17.51 3.66 5.42
N GLN A 54 18.46 4.57 5.70
CA GLN A 54 18.14 5.94 6.13
C GLN A 54 17.49 6.78 5.02
N LEU A 55 17.80 6.49 3.75
CA LEU A 55 17.30 7.20 2.58
C LEU A 55 16.03 6.57 1.99
N SER A 56 15.71 5.33 2.36
CA SER A 56 14.51 4.59 1.89
C SER A 56 13.38 4.55 2.91
N THR A 57 13.46 5.39 3.94
CA THR A 57 12.46 5.40 5.03
C THR A 57 11.08 5.84 4.53
N GLN A 58 10.08 5.02 4.79
CA GLN A 58 8.67 5.31 4.49
C GLN A 58 7.84 5.34 5.79
N PRO A 59 6.66 6.01 5.84
CA PRO A 59 5.94 6.67 4.73
C PRO A 59 6.72 7.84 4.11
N TRP A 60 6.72 7.90 2.77
CA TRP A 60 7.43 8.89 1.99
C TRP A 60 6.55 10.11 1.74
N LYS A 61 7.00 11.28 2.18
CA LYS A 61 6.28 12.53 1.96
C LYS A 61 6.80 13.23 0.71
N THR A 62 5.90 13.53 -0.22
CA THR A 62 6.24 14.18 -1.47
C THR A 62 6.32 15.71 -1.32
N PRO A 63 7.00 16.42 -2.23
CA PRO A 63 7.01 17.89 -2.24
C PRO A 63 5.61 18.52 -2.36
N LYS A 64 4.67 17.87 -3.06
CA LYS A 64 3.27 18.35 -3.17
C LYS A 64 2.43 18.09 -1.92
N GLY A 65 3.03 17.45 -0.90
CA GLY A 65 2.40 17.20 0.40
C GLY A 65 1.68 15.84 0.48
N ASN A 66 1.71 15.03 -0.58
CA ASN A 66 1.14 13.68 -0.60
C ASN A 66 2.02 12.69 0.17
N THR A 67 1.49 11.50 0.45
CA THR A 67 2.25 10.50 1.23
C THR A 67 2.11 9.12 0.60
N LEU A 68 3.24 8.45 0.38
CA LEU A 68 3.34 7.11 -0.22
C LEU A 68 3.84 6.09 0.78
N VAL A 69 3.24 4.90 0.79
CA VAL A 69 3.82 3.66 1.32
C VAL A 69 3.85 2.63 0.21
N TYR A 70 5.01 2.02 0.00
CA TYR A 70 5.31 1.18 -1.15
C TYR A 70 6.07 -0.08 -0.73
N ASN A 71 5.61 -1.21 -1.22
CA ASN A 71 6.27 -2.51 -1.13
C ASN A 71 6.46 -3.02 -2.55
N GLY A 72 7.63 -2.84 -3.11
CA GLY A 72 7.87 -3.22 -4.50
C GLY A 72 9.29 -3.01 -4.96
N GLU A 73 9.45 -3.10 -6.28
CA GLU A 73 10.66 -2.75 -7.01
C GLU A 73 10.31 -2.37 -8.44
N ILE A 74 10.87 -1.26 -8.93
CA ILE A 74 10.72 -0.78 -10.31
C ILE A 74 11.91 -1.27 -11.11
N PHE A 75 11.69 -2.24 -12.01
CA PHE A 75 12.76 -2.89 -12.78
C PHE A 75 13.38 -1.96 -13.81
N ASN A 76 12.56 -1.09 -14.43
CA ASN A 76 13.01 -0.09 -15.40
C ASN A 76 13.37 1.27 -14.74
N TYR A 77 13.79 1.27 -13.45
CA TYR A 77 14.15 2.48 -12.70
C TYR A 77 15.17 3.36 -13.40
N TYR A 78 16.26 2.78 -13.90
CA TYR A 78 17.34 3.54 -14.54
C TYR A 78 16.91 4.13 -15.88
N GLU A 79 16.08 3.44 -16.63
CA GLU A 79 15.52 3.90 -17.90
C GLU A 79 14.58 5.10 -17.68
N LEU A 80 13.71 5.00 -16.69
CA LEU A 80 12.80 6.10 -16.31
C LEU A 80 13.57 7.31 -15.75
N LYS A 81 14.59 7.06 -14.93
CA LYS A 81 15.47 8.11 -14.42
C LYS A 81 16.17 8.87 -15.55
N GLU A 82 16.66 8.19 -16.58
CA GLU A 82 17.25 8.82 -17.75
C GLU A 82 16.20 9.54 -18.61
N LYS A 83 15.05 8.91 -18.85
CA LYS A 83 13.91 9.52 -19.57
C LYS A 83 13.51 10.87 -18.96
N TYR A 84 13.45 10.94 -17.64
CA TYR A 84 12.98 12.11 -16.89
C TYR A 84 14.10 12.95 -16.24
N ARG A 85 15.36 12.76 -16.66
CA ARG A 85 16.55 13.41 -16.04
C ARG A 85 16.47 14.93 -15.91
N SER A 86 15.73 15.60 -16.79
CA SER A 86 15.53 17.06 -16.74
C SER A 86 14.47 17.52 -15.73
N GLN A 87 13.63 16.60 -15.24
CA GLN A 87 12.50 16.86 -14.36
C GLN A 87 12.65 16.18 -13.00
N PHE A 88 13.30 15.02 -12.97
CA PHE A 88 13.51 14.20 -11.79
C PHE A 88 14.99 14.21 -11.36
N ALA A 89 15.30 14.92 -10.29
CA ALA A 89 16.67 15.00 -9.78
C ALA A 89 17.16 13.70 -9.11
N GLY A 90 16.27 12.96 -8.46
CA GLY A 90 16.53 11.65 -7.85
C GLY A 90 17.71 11.64 -6.88
N ILE A 91 17.51 12.14 -5.65
CA ILE A 91 18.57 12.37 -4.66
C ILE A 91 19.00 11.08 -3.96
N THR A 92 18.03 10.19 -3.69
CA THR A 92 18.26 9.03 -2.81
C THR A 92 18.73 7.78 -3.56
N GLY A 93 18.47 7.69 -4.87
CA GLY A 93 18.67 6.48 -5.64
C GLY A 93 17.65 5.37 -5.33
N CYS A 94 16.58 5.69 -4.64
CA CYS A 94 15.51 4.77 -4.28
C CYS A 94 14.35 4.88 -5.28
N ASP A 95 13.82 3.73 -5.72
CA ASP A 95 12.67 3.65 -6.62
C ASP A 95 11.38 4.23 -5.99
N THR A 96 11.26 4.20 -4.67
CA THR A 96 10.16 4.87 -3.93
C THR A 96 10.09 6.37 -4.24
N GLU A 97 11.25 7.03 -4.35
CA GLU A 97 11.34 8.46 -4.69
C GLU A 97 10.84 8.72 -6.11
N LEU A 98 11.24 7.88 -7.07
CA LEU A 98 10.79 7.96 -8.46
C LEU A 98 9.28 7.74 -8.57
N LEU A 99 8.75 6.70 -7.89
CA LEU A 99 7.32 6.43 -7.88
C LEU A 99 6.53 7.59 -7.29
N ALA A 100 6.98 8.12 -6.16
CA ALA A 100 6.32 9.26 -5.49
C ALA A 100 6.30 10.51 -6.36
N TRP A 101 7.42 10.82 -7.03
CA TRP A 101 7.53 11.92 -7.98
C TRP A 101 6.61 11.70 -9.19
N GLY A 102 6.64 10.52 -9.80
CA GLY A 102 5.83 10.21 -10.97
C GLY A 102 4.33 10.29 -10.70
N LEU A 103 3.88 9.78 -9.55
CA LEU A 103 2.49 9.90 -9.12
C LEU A 103 2.09 11.36 -8.83
N ASP A 104 3.01 12.19 -8.34
CA ASP A 104 2.78 13.62 -8.16
C ASP A 104 2.65 14.37 -9.49
N GLU A 105 3.46 14.03 -10.51
CA GLU A 105 3.52 14.77 -11.77
C GLU A 105 2.49 14.27 -12.80
N PHE A 106 2.34 12.96 -12.95
CA PHE A 106 1.53 12.33 -14.00
C PHE A 106 0.27 11.63 -13.47
N GLY A 107 0.11 11.56 -12.14
CA GLY A 107 -1.02 10.85 -11.55
C GLY A 107 -0.96 9.34 -11.80
N LEU A 108 -2.12 8.72 -12.03
CA LEU A 108 -2.22 7.27 -12.24
C LEU A 108 -1.63 6.80 -13.58
N ASP A 109 -1.53 7.68 -14.57
CA ASP A 109 -0.94 7.37 -15.88
C ASP A 109 0.54 6.93 -15.75
N PHE A 110 1.22 7.34 -14.67
CA PHE A 110 2.58 6.89 -14.39
C PHE A 110 2.69 5.39 -14.10
N ILE A 111 1.60 4.75 -13.67
CA ILE A 111 1.59 3.31 -13.40
C ILE A 111 1.81 2.51 -14.69
N ASP A 112 1.36 3.00 -15.82
CA ASP A 112 1.52 2.35 -17.14
C ASP A 112 2.96 2.43 -17.66
N GLU A 113 3.79 3.33 -17.09
CA GLU A 113 5.19 3.48 -17.48
C GLU A 113 6.15 2.60 -16.67
N ILE A 114 5.73 2.13 -15.51
CA ILE A 114 6.59 1.33 -14.63
C ILE A 114 6.49 -0.16 -14.93
N ASP A 115 7.62 -0.79 -15.22
CA ASP A 115 7.77 -2.24 -15.15
C ASP A 115 8.15 -2.60 -13.70
N SER A 116 7.20 -3.18 -12.95
CA SER A 116 7.37 -3.32 -11.51
C SER A 116 6.61 -4.49 -10.91
N MET A 117 7.11 -4.97 -9.80
CA MET A 117 6.31 -5.71 -8.83
C MET A 117 5.95 -4.74 -7.69
N HIS A 118 4.66 -4.49 -7.42
CA HIS A 118 4.28 -3.53 -6.42
C HIS A 118 2.96 -3.81 -5.68
N GLY A 119 2.93 -3.37 -4.44
CA GLY A 119 1.73 -3.01 -3.72
C GLY A 119 1.99 -1.66 -3.07
N PHE A 120 1.20 -0.64 -3.39
CA PHE A 120 1.36 0.66 -2.76
C PHE A 120 0.04 1.27 -2.31
N ALA A 121 0.16 2.22 -1.39
CA ALA A 121 -0.90 3.14 -1.02
C ALA A 121 -0.39 4.57 -1.13
N TYR A 122 -1.07 5.39 -1.92
CA TYR A 122 -0.74 6.78 -2.16
C TYR A 122 -1.87 7.67 -1.69
N TYR A 123 -1.58 8.51 -0.69
CA TYR A 123 -2.55 9.41 -0.09
C TYR A 123 -2.38 10.82 -0.63
N LYS A 124 -3.38 11.30 -1.35
CA LYS A 124 -3.50 12.65 -1.89
C LYS A 124 -4.20 13.54 -0.88
N HIS A 125 -3.44 14.40 -0.22
CA HIS A 125 -3.94 15.19 0.91
C HIS A 125 -5.03 16.17 0.51
N LYS A 126 -4.82 16.94 -0.55
CA LYS A 126 -5.75 17.98 -0.99
C LYS A 126 -7.08 17.43 -1.50
N GLU A 127 -7.01 16.30 -2.18
CA GLU A 127 -8.16 15.63 -2.76
C GLU A 127 -8.88 14.72 -1.76
N GLU A 128 -8.28 14.49 -0.58
CA GLU A 128 -8.76 13.53 0.42
C GLU A 128 -9.00 12.13 -0.18
N GLN A 129 -8.06 11.68 -1.03
CA GLN A 129 -8.15 10.40 -1.73
C GLN A 129 -7.01 9.48 -1.32
N LEU A 130 -7.36 8.21 -1.12
CA LEU A 130 -6.41 7.11 -0.94
C LEU A 130 -6.45 6.21 -2.17
N ILE A 131 -5.31 6.06 -2.82
CA ILE A 131 -5.13 5.18 -3.96
C ILE A 131 -4.41 3.93 -3.48
N LEU A 132 -5.00 2.76 -3.77
CA LEU A 132 -4.40 1.45 -3.55
C LEU A 132 -4.13 0.81 -4.90
N SER A 133 -2.90 0.39 -5.17
CA SER A 133 -2.53 -0.25 -6.44
C SER A 133 -1.72 -1.51 -6.21
N ARG A 134 -1.94 -2.51 -7.07
CA ARG A 134 -1.23 -3.78 -7.08
C ARG A 134 -0.73 -4.10 -8.48
N ASP A 135 0.48 -4.61 -8.57
CA ASP A 135 1.13 -4.96 -9.84
C ASP A 135 0.30 -5.93 -10.69
N HIS A 136 0.52 -5.90 -12.01
CA HIS A 136 -0.23 -6.65 -13.02
C HIS A 136 -0.20 -8.17 -12.84
N ALA A 137 0.86 -8.70 -12.23
CA ALA A 137 0.98 -10.13 -11.92
C ALA A 137 0.51 -10.49 -10.50
N GLY A 138 0.22 -9.48 -9.65
CA GLY A 138 -0.16 -9.67 -8.25
C GLY A 138 0.94 -10.25 -7.37
N ILE A 139 2.21 -9.95 -7.70
CA ILE A 139 3.38 -10.46 -6.96
C ILE A 139 3.41 -9.94 -5.53
N LYS A 140 3.10 -8.65 -5.35
CA LYS A 140 3.03 -8.07 -4.02
C LYS A 140 1.61 -8.17 -3.45
N PRO A 141 1.44 -8.71 -2.24
CA PRO A 141 0.11 -8.78 -1.62
C PRO A 141 -0.37 -7.42 -1.15
N LEU A 142 -1.64 -7.14 -1.37
CA LEU A 142 -2.34 -5.99 -0.80
C LEU A 142 -3.78 -6.36 -0.49
N TYR A 143 -4.16 -6.20 0.78
CA TYR A 143 -5.47 -6.52 1.31
C TYR A 143 -6.14 -5.26 1.85
N TYR A 144 -7.46 -5.23 1.81
CA TYR A 144 -8.24 -4.12 2.34
C TYR A 144 -9.57 -4.58 2.91
N ALA A 145 -10.15 -3.78 3.77
CA ALA A 145 -11.51 -3.97 4.28
C ALA A 145 -12.15 -2.61 4.59
N GLU A 146 -13.42 -2.51 4.25
CA GLU A 146 -14.27 -1.42 4.70
C GLU A 146 -14.67 -1.65 6.16
N ILE A 147 -14.57 -0.60 6.97
CA ILE A 147 -14.93 -0.60 8.38
C ILE A 147 -15.87 0.58 8.65
N ASP A 148 -16.57 0.61 9.79
CA ASP A 148 -17.57 1.63 10.11
C ASP A 148 -17.09 3.07 9.90
N LYS A 149 -15.80 3.33 10.15
CA LYS A 149 -15.23 4.68 10.06
C LYS A 149 -14.40 4.92 8.79
N GLY A 150 -14.34 3.96 7.86
CA GLY A 150 -13.58 4.12 6.63
C GLY A 150 -12.95 2.82 6.11
N LEU A 151 -11.66 2.83 5.83
CA LEU A 151 -10.92 1.75 5.21
C LEU A 151 -9.69 1.36 6.05
N VAL A 152 -9.41 0.07 6.13
CA VAL A 152 -8.13 -0.48 6.61
C VAL A 152 -7.48 -1.28 5.48
N PHE A 153 -6.16 -1.20 5.35
CA PHE A 153 -5.42 -1.95 4.35
C PHE A 153 -4.04 -2.42 4.85
N GLY A 154 -3.46 -3.38 4.16
CA GLY A 154 -2.09 -3.80 4.45
C GLY A 154 -1.61 -5.01 3.66
N SER A 155 -0.32 -5.27 3.79
CA SER A 155 0.36 -6.38 3.11
C SER A 155 0.01 -7.76 3.66
N GLU A 156 -0.58 -7.86 4.86
CA GLU A 156 -0.96 -9.12 5.48
C GLU A 156 -2.29 -9.03 6.24
N VAL A 157 -3.13 -10.03 6.08
CA VAL A 157 -4.45 -10.11 6.70
C VAL A 157 -4.38 -10.16 8.23
N LYS A 158 -3.38 -10.83 8.81
CA LYS A 158 -3.34 -11.13 10.24
C LYS A 158 -3.44 -9.90 11.15
N GLY A 159 -2.87 -8.76 10.74
CA GLY A 159 -2.94 -7.52 11.52
C GLY A 159 -4.29 -6.79 11.42
N MET A 160 -5.15 -7.19 10.46
CA MET A 160 -6.48 -6.58 10.28
C MET A 160 -7.58 -7.31 11.06
N LEU A 161 -7.32 -8.55 11.54
CA LEU A 161 -8.34 -9.46 12.06
C LEU A 161 -9.15 -8.90 13.24
N ASP A 162 -8.53 -8.08 14.08
CA ASP A 162 -9.17 -7.49 15.25
C ASP A 162 -9.87 -6.16 14.93
N LYS A 163 -9.56 -5.57 13.76
CA LYS A 163 -10.16 -4.30 13.33
C LYS A 163 -11.39 -4.49 12.45
N VAL A 164 -11.47 -5.62 11.73
CA VAL A 164 -12.55 -5.92 10.81
C VAL A 164 -13.60 -6.79 11.49
N PRO A 165 -14.83 -6.30 11.67
CA PRO A 165 -15.88 -7.06 12.34
C PRO A 165 -16.16 -8.39 11.64
N GLY A 166 -16.14 -9.47 12.40
CA GLY A 166 -16.42 -10.82 11.88
C GLY A 166 -15.30 -11.43 11.02
N ALA A 167 -14.15 -10.80 10.89
CA ALA A 167 -13.04 -11.30 10.04
C ALA A 167 -12.56 -12.71 10.40
N ARG A 168 -12.68 -13.12 11.66
CA ARG A 168 -12.29 -14.49 12.09
C ARG A 168 -13.26 -15.58 11.64
N LYS A 169 -14.36 -15.23 10.94
CA LYS A 169 -15.25 -16.20 10.28
C LYS A 169 -14.67 -16.57 8.92
N LEU A 170 -14.79 -17.85 8.58
CA LEU A 170 -14.36 -18.37 7.29
C LEU A 170 -15.31 -17.92 6.17
N ASP A 171 -14.77 -17.36 5.09
CA ASP A 171 -15.50 -17.16 3.85
C ASP A 171 -15.64 -18.51 3.13
N LYS A 172 -16.88 -19.00 3.00
CA LYS A 172 -17.17 -20.34 2.48
C LYS A 172 -16.80 -20.49 1.00
N LEU A 173 -17.00 -19.44 0.21
CA LEU A 173 -16.69 -19.47 -1.22
C LEU A 173 -15.18 -19.49 -1.45
N ALA A 174 -14.45 -18.57 -0.84
CA ALA A 174 -12.98 -18.52 -0.93
C ALA A 174 -12.34 -19.82 -0.39
N SER A 175 -12.87 -20.35 0.72
CA SER A 175 -12.43 -21.63 1.28
C SER A 175 -12.67 -22.81 0.34
N SER A 176 -13.82 -22.84 -0.36
CA SER A 176 -14.13 -23.88 -1.34
C SER A 176 -13.15 -23.83 -2.53
N PHE A 177 -12.81 -22.66 -3.04
CA PHE A 177 -11.80 -22.52 -4.08
C PHE A 177 -10.43 -22.97 -3.61
N GLN A 178 -9.98 -22.45 -2.48
CA GLN A 178 -8.67 -22.80 -1.91
C GLN A 178 -8.50 -24.31 -1.71
N SER A 179 -9.52 -24.98 -1.17
CA SER A 179 -9.46 -26.44 -0.92
C SER A 179 -9.47 -27.29 -2.17
N ARG A 180 -10.07 -26.80 -3.28
CA ARG A 180 -10.19 -27.55 -4.54
C ARG A 180 -9.03 -27.32 -5.49
N THR A 181 -8.47 -26.12 -5.52
CA THR A 181 -7.50 -25.69 -6.53
C THR A 181 -6.13 -25.36 -5.97
N GLY A 182 -5.99 -25.35 -4.64
CA GLY A 182 -4.75 -24.94 -3.97
C GLY A 182 -4.49 -23.42 -3.98
N CYS A 183 -5.35 -22.64 -4.63
CA CYS A 183 -5.25 -21.19 -4.70
C CYS A 183 -6.61 -20.51 -4.55
N ASN A 184 -6.61 -19.22 -4.26
CA ASN A 184 -7.82 -18.40 -4.19
C ASN A 184 -7.72 -17.23 -5.17
N PRO A 185 -8.33 -17.34 -6.36
CA PRO A 185 -8.32 -16.30 -7.39
C PRO A 185 -9.35 -15.19 -7.13
N LEU A 186 -10.18 -15.33 -6.10
CA LEU A 186 -11.27 -14.41 -5.82
C LEU A 186 -10.78 -13.14 -5.11
N ARG A 187 -11.56 -12.08 -5.21
CA ARG A 187 -11.36 -10.87 -4.40
C ARG A 187 -11.52 -11.15 -2.90
N ASN A 188 -12.46 -11.99 -2.51
CA ASN A 188 -12.63 -12.39 -1.12
C ASN A 188 -11.45 -13.24 -0.67
N THR A 189 -10.95 -12.96 0.54
CA THR A 189 -9.97 -13.82 1.20
C THR A 189 -10.65 -14.93 1.99
N LEU A 190 -9.90 -15.82 2.63
CA LEU A 190 -10.47 -16.81 3.56
C LEU A 190 -11.13 -16.17 4.79
N PHE A 191 -10.84 -14.92 5.06
CA PHE A 191 -11.32 -14.16 6.22
C PHE A 191 -12.47 -13.25 5.80
N SER A 192 -13.65 -13.46 6.36
CA SER A 192 -14.86 -12.71 6.00
C SER A 192 -14.66 -11.19 6.14
N GLY A 193 -15.12 -10.44 5.13
CA GLY A 193 -15.02 -8.98 5.12
C GLY A 193 -13.65 -8.42 4.71
N ILE A 194 -12.61 -9.26 4.61
CA ILE A 194 -11.31 -8.83 4.10
C ILE A 194 -11.16 -9.25 2.65
N LYS A 195 -10.86 -8.29 1.80
CA LYS A 195 -10.69 -8.45 0.35
C LYS A 195 -9.20 -8.34 -0.02
N GLN A 196 -8.79 -8.99 -1.09
CA GLN A 196 -7.51 -8.71 -1.74
C GLN A 196 -7.71 -7.79 -2.93
N LEU A 197 -6.75 -6.91 -3.16
CA LEU A 197 -6.65 -6.20 -4.42
C LEU A 197 -6.25 -7.22 -5.50
N LEU A 198 -6.96 -7.25 -6.62
CA LEU A 198 -6.67 -8.20 -7.69
C LEU A 198 -5.40 -7.80 -8.45
N PRO A 199 -4.74 -8.73 -9.15
CA PRO A 199 -3.63 -8.38 -10.03
C PRO A 199 -4.01 -7.30 -11.04
N GLY A 200 -3.15 -6.28 -11.20
CA GLY A 200 -3.36 -5.14 -12.10
C GLY A 200 -4.44 -4.17 -11.67
N GLU A 201 -4.93 -4.27 -10.44
CA GLU A 201 -6.00 -3.42 -9.97
C GLU A 201 -5.49 -2.18 -9.24
N THR A 202 -6.13 -1.06 -9.53
CA THR A 202 -5.99 0.19 -8.79
C THR A 202 -7.37 0.63 -8.32
N LEU A 203 -7.51 0.98 -7.05
CA LEU A 203 -8.74 1.48 -6.44
C LEU A 203 -8.50 2.87 -5.87
N VAL A 204 -9.46 3.76 -6.06
CA VAL A 204 -9.46 5.11 -5.48
C VAL A 204 -10.58 5.21 -4.44
N TYR A 205 -10.19 5.49 -3.19
CA TYR A 205 -11.12 5.66 -2.08
C TYR A 205 -11.20 7.13 -1.66
N SER A 206 -12.42 7.70 -1.70
CA SER A 206 -12.71 9.03 -1.16
C SER A 206 -12.85 8.97 0.36
N LEU A 207 -11.98 9.69 1.08
CA LEU A 207 -12.09 9.78 2.54
C LEU A 207 -13.31 10.62 2.94
N LYS A 208 -13.62 11.63 2.14
CA LYS A 208 -14.78 12.51 2.34
C LYS A 208 -16.10 11.75 2.24
N ASP A 209 -16.26 10.96 1.16
CA ASP A 209 -17.50 10.24 0.88
C ASP A 209 -17.53 8.85 1.50
N LYS A 210 -16.38 8.39 2.03
CA LYS A 210 -16.16 7.05 2.61
C LYS A 210 -16.57 5.90 1.67
N LYS A 211 -16.20 6.01 0.41
CA LYS A 211 -16.50 5.00 -0.63
C LYS A 211 -15.42 4.95 -1.70
N PHE A 212 -15.37 3.85 -2.41
CA PHE A 212 -14.59 3.75 -3.66
C PHE A 212 -15.28 4.58 -4.74
N ILE A 213 -14.49 5.33 -5.50
CA ILE A 213 -14.95 6.20 -6.59
C ILE A 213 -14.37 5.77 -7.95
N ASP A 214 -13.32 4.90 -7.93
CA ASP A 214 -12.73 4.28 -9.11
C ASP A 214 -11.95 3.03 -8.65
#